data_05f1edb17c6e69e3b4c2bef654cf03a3
#
_entry.id   05f1edb17c6e69e3b4c2bef654cf03a3
#
_cell.length_a   1.000
_cell.length_b   1.000
_cell.length_c   1.000
_cell.angle_alpha   90.00
_cell.angle_beta   90.00
_cell.angle_gamma   90.00
#
_symmetry.space_group_name_H-M   'P 1'
#
loop_
_entity.id
_entity.type
_entity.pdbx_description
1 polymer ?
#
loop_
_entity_poly.entity_id
_entity_poly.type
_entity_poly.pdbx_seq_one_letter_code
_entity_poly.pdbx_strand_id
1 'polypeptide(L)'
;KIRRQGQVGSDPFTTHGRILADVRSGAFSNNNALQLTDFQAAAHRNSAGVIQNAPVSNWYSVAFPSSAFTYLNLSGVTQLRLRFQIDDNDDGGADYLKFYSGNYATASARPTLVIEYYVP
;
A
#
# COMPACT_ATOMS: atom_id res chain seq x y z
N LYS A 1 -2.43 -0.79 -8.01
CA LYS A 1 -3.48 0.26 -8.06
C LYS A 1 -4.42 0.10 -6.88
N ILE A 2 -4.82 1.22 -6.28
CA ILE A 2 -5.78 1.26 -5.18
C ILE A 2 -6.77 2.41 -5.42
N ARG A 3 -8.06 2.16 -5.19
CA ARG A 3 -9.11 3.14 -5.47
C ARG A 3 -9.52 3.87 -4.21
N ARG A 4 -9.49 5.21 -4.27
CA ARG A 4 -9.98 6.08 -3.20
C ARG A 4 -11.49 5.96 -3.08
N GLN A 5 -11.98 5.79 -1.86
CA GLN A 5 -13.38 5.87 -1.48
C GLN A 5 -13.74 7.28 -0.98
N GLY A 6 -12.85 7.89 -0.22
CA GLY A 6 -13.07 9.21 0.37
C GLY A 6 -11.92 9.67 1.25
N GLN A 7 -12.17 10.76 1.97
CA GLN A 7 -11.25 11.38 2.90
C GLN A 7 -12.04 11.84 4.12
N VAL A 8 -11.38 11.90 5.26
CA VAL A 8 -11.91 12.50 6.49
C VAL A 8 -10.84 13.40 7.08
N GLY A 9 -11.25 14.59 7.52
CA GLY A 9 -10.35 15.61 8.06
C GLY A 9 -9.48 16.28 7.00
N SER A 10 -8.29 16.69 7.40
CA SER A 10 -7.31 17.31 6.51
C SER A 10 -6.82 16.33 5.43
N ASP A 11 -6.26 16.83 4.35
CA ASP A 11 -5.69 15.97 3.32
C ASP A 11 -4.38 15.33 3.83
N PRO A 12 -4.34 14.00 4.02
CA PRO A 12 -3.14 13.35 4.54
C PRO A 12 -1.90 13.53 3.65
N PHE A 13 -2.07 13.82 2.37
CA PHE A 13 -0.92 14.15 1.52
C PHE A 13 -0.29 15.48 1.88
N THR A 14 -1.04 16.39 2.49
CA THR A 14 -0.51 17.66 2.99
C THR A 14 0.11 17.50 4.37
N THR A 15 -0.50 16.75 5.26
CA THR A 15 -0.09 16.60 6.66
C THR A 15 0.93 15.47 6.87
N HIS A 16 0.80 14.36 6.13
CA HIS A 16 1.61 13.14 6.31
C HIS A 16 2.51 12.81 5.11
N GLY A 17 2.49 13.65 4.06
CA GLY A 17 3.34 13.46 2.87
C GLY A 17 2.81 12.39 1.92
N ARG A 18 3.70 11.60 1.33
CA ARG A 18 3.37 10.62 0.30
C ARG A 18 3.03 9.26 0.90
N ILE A 19 2.24 8.45 0.17
CA ILE A 19 2.06 7.06 0.54
C ILE A 19 3.25 6.26 0.03
N LEU A 20 3.85 5.49 0.92
CA LEU A 20 4.95 4.56 0.66
C LEU A 20 4.41 3.14 0.62
N ALA A 21 4.86 2.36 -0.35
CA ALA A 21 4.55 0.95 -0.45
C ALA A 21 5.77 0.12 -0.05
N ASP A 22 5.65 -0.64 1.02
CA ASP A 22 6.68 -1.57 1.48
C ASP A 22 6.35 -2.98 0.97
N VAL A 23 7.38 -3.78 0.68
CA VAL A 23 7.24 -5.17 0.21
C VAL A 23 7.88 -6.13 1.19
N ARG A 24 7.20 -7.23 1.48
CA ARG A 24 7.73 -8.37 2.21
C ARG A 24 7.49 -9.67 1.45
N SER A 25 8.55 -10.41 1.21
CA SER A 25 8.47 -11.80 0.77
C SER A 25 8.06 -12.66 1.98
N GLY A 26 6.89 -13.23 1.94
CA GLY A 26 6.19 -13.78 3.09
C GLY A 26 5.23 -12.77 3.72
N ALA A 27 4.74 -13.10 4.91
CA ALA A 27 3.82 -12.25 5.67
C ALA A 27 4.57 -11.35 6.65
N PHE A 28 4.07 -10.13 6.88
CA PHE A 28 4.48 -9.31 8.02
C PHE A 28 4.17 -10.09 9.31
N SER A 29 5.05 -9.98 10.30
CA SER A 29 4.91 -10.70 11.57
C SER A 29 4.70 -12.22 11.44
N ASN A 30 5.04 -12.80 10.27
CA ASN A 30 4.89 -14.23 9.95
C ASN A 30 3.44 -14.75 10.02
N ASN A 31 2.46 -13.88 9.90
CA ASN A 31 1.05 -14.23 9.86
C ASN A 31 0.35 -13.56 8.66
N ASN A 32 -0.45 -14.32 7.92
CA ASN A 32 -1.18 -13.78 6.76
C ASN A 32 -2.37 -12.89 7.15
N ALA A 33 -2.90 -13.05 8.36
CA ALA A 33 -3.95 -12.19 8.87
C ALA A 33 -3.37 -10.86 9.38
N LEU A 34 -4.09 -9.77 9.14
CA LEU A 34 -3.71 -8.46 9.62
C LEU A 34 -3.64 -8.44 11.16
N GLN A 35 -2.50 -8.02 11.68
CA GLN A 35 -2.20 -7.91 13.11
C GLN A 35 -1.64 -6.52 13.44
N LEU A 36 -1.77 -6.10 14.70
CA LEU A 36 -1.18 -4.83 15.17
C LEU A 36 0.34 -4.79 14.97
N THR A 37 1.02 -5.93 15.12
CA THR A 37 2.45 -6.06 14.91
C THR A 37 2.90 -5.83 13.47
N ASP A 38 2.01 -5.93 12.49
CA ASP A 38 2.34 -5.72 11.08
C ASP A 38 2.73 -4.27 10.79
N PHE A 39 2.20 -3.32 11.55
CA PHE A 39 2.52 -1.91 11.38
C PHE A 39 3.98 -1.60 11.72
N GLN A 40 4.58 -2.34 12.66
CA GLN A 40 5.97 -2.19 13.10
C GLN A 40 6.93 -3.22 12.49
N ALA A 41 6.40 -4.27 11.85
CA ALA A 41 7.23 -5.34 11.33
C ALA A 41 8.16 -4.84 10.20
N ALA A 42 9.39 -5.34 10.20
CA ALA A 42 10.37 -5.01 9.16
C ALA A 42 9.89 -5.49 7.79
N ALA A 43 10.00 -4.64 6.79
CA ALA A 43 9.85 -5.02 5.39
C ALA A 43 11.17 -5.56 4.82
N HIS A 44 11.12 -6.38 3.79
CA HIS A 44 12.31 -6.73 3.02
C HIS A 44 12.75 -5.57 2.13
N ARG A 45 11.80 -4.79 1.63
CA ARG A 45 12.06 -3.54 0.93
C ARG A 45 11.12 -2.46 1.41
N ASN A 46 11.64 -1.46 2.12
CA ASN A 46 10.91 -0.24 2.46
C ASN A 46 10.81 0.68 1.25
N SER A 47 9.68 1.36 1.10
CA SER A 47 9.46 2.36 0.07
C SER A 47 9.79 1.84 -1.34
N ALA A 48 9.42 0.59 -1.61
CA ALA A 48 9.59 -0.03 -2.92
C ALA A 48 8.80 0.72 -4.01
N GLY A 49 7.73 1.41 -3.61
CA GLY A 49 6.97 2.31 -4.47
C GLY A 49 6.50 3.53 -3.72
N VAL A 50 6.26 4.63 -4.44
CA VAL A 50 5.80 5.90 -3.89
C VAL A 50 4.57 6.35 -4.66
N ILE A 51 3.47 6.56 -3.95
CA ILE A 51 2.21 7.07 -4.50
C ILE A 51 2.11 8.56 -4.17
N GLN A 52 2.01 9.37 -5.21
CA GLN A 52 1.79 10.83 -5.12
C GLN A 52 0.29 11.14 -5.03
N ASN A 53 -0.07 12.33 -4.56
CA ASN A 53 -1.45 12.81 -4.61
C ASN A 53 -1.85 13.23 -6.03
N ALA A 54 -1.88 12.28 -6.94
CA ALA A 54 -2.25 12.47 -8.33
C ALA A 54 -3.14 11.32 -8.83
N PRO A 55 -4.35 11.15 -8.25
CA PRO A 55 -5.23 10.05 -8.66
C PRO A 55 -5.83 10.33 -10.04
N VAL A 56 -5.91 9.30 -10.87
CA VAL A 56 -6.65 9.34 -12.13
C VAL A 56 -7.96 8.59 -11.95
N SER A 57 -9.10 9.27 -12.11
CA SER A 57 -10.44 8.71 -11.87
C SER A 57 -10.57 8.03 -10.49
N ASN A 58 -10.03 8.67 -9.46
CA ASN A 58 -9.93 8.16 -8.08
C ASN A 58 -8.98 6.94 -7.89
N TRP A 59 -8.19 6.58 -8.88
CA TRP A 59 -7.18 5.52 -8.75
C TRP A 59 -5.81 6.11 -8.50
N TYR A 60 -5.18 5.66 -7.44
CA TYR A 60 -3.75 5.80 -7.22
C TYR A 60 -3.03 4.60 -7.82
N SER A 61 -1.90 4.84 -8.47
CA SER A 61 -1.11 3.80 -9.11
C SER A 61 0.37 4.02 -8.80
N VAL A 62 1.09 2.92 -8.67
CA VAL A 62 2.54 2.93 -8.57
C VAL A 62 3.12 1.76 -9.34
N ALA A 63 4.21 1.98 -10.06
CA ALA A 63 5.04 0.92 -10.62
C ALA A 63 6.19 0.63 -9.65
N PHE A 64 6.43 -0.64 -9.37
CA PHE A 64 7.60 -1.06 -8.62
C PHE A 64 8.82 -1.12 -9.55
N PRO A 65 10.00 -0.63 -9.14
CA PRO A 65 11.22 -0.77 -9.90
C PRO A 65 11.69 -2.24 -9.91
N SER A 66 12.46 -2.62 -10.91
CA SER A 66 12.99 -3.99 -11.04
C SER A 66 13.76 -4.45 -9.80
N SER A 67 14.41 -3.53 -9.08
CA SER A 67 15.08 -3.82 -7.81
C SER A 67 14.16 -4.30 -6.70
N ALA A 68 12.85 -4.14 -6.82
CA ALA A 68 11.87 -4.66 -5.89
C ALA A 68 11.43 -6.11 -6.23
N PHE A 69 11.70 -6.58 -7.44
CA PHE A 69 11.21 -7.88 -7.92
C PHE A 69 11.84 -9.06 -7.19
N THR A 70 13.05 -8.92 -6.68
CA THR A 70 13.73 -9.94 -5.88
C THR A 70 13.01 -10.24 -4.55
N TYR A 71 12.11 -9.36 -4.13
CA TYR A 71 11.30 -9.53 -2.91
C TYR A 71 9.91 -10.11 -3.19
N LEU A 72 9.58 -10.40 -4.46
CA LEU A 72 8.37 -11.13 -4.78
C LEU A 72 8.59 -12.62 -4.50
N ASN A 73 7.71 -13.21 -3.70
CA ASN A 73 7.77 -14.63 -3.41
C ASN A 73 7.04 -15.40 -4.53
N LEU A 74 7.79 -16.06 -5.40
CA LEU A 74 7.24 -16.78 -6.54
C LEU A 74 6.57 -18.11 -6.18
N SER A 75 6.79 -18.62 -4.97
CA SER A 75 6.22 -19.89 -4.49
C SER A 75 5.33 -19.73 -3.25
N GLY A 76 5.02 -18.52 -2.83
CA GLY A 76 4.25 -18.27 -1.63
C GLY A 76 3.70 -16.85 -1.55
N VAL A 77 3.48 -16.38 -0.34
CA VAL A 77 2.87 -15.06 -0.08
C VAL A 77 3.88 -13.94 -0.30
N THR A 78 3.43 -12.87 -0.94
CA THR A 78 4.05 -11.55 -0.89
C THR A 78 3.03 -10.60 -0.28
N GLN A 79 3.41 -9.91 0.79
CA GLN A 79 2.55 -8.86 1.36
C GLN A 79 3.08 -7.47 1.02
N LEU A 80 2.13 -6.56 0.81
CA LEU A 80 2.37 -5.14 0.62
C LEU A 80 1.77 -4.37 1.78
N ARG A 81 2.53 -3.42 2.33
CA ARG A 81 2.04 -2.47 3.33
C ARG A 81 2.07 -1.08 2.74
N LEU A 82 0.94 -0.38 2.83
CA LEU A 82 0.84 1.04 2.50
C LEU A 82 0.87 1.84 3.79
N ARG A 83 1.69 2.87 3.83
CA ARG A 83 1.77 3.81 4.95
C ARG A 83 2.10 5.20 4.44
N PHE A 84 1.73 6.23 5.17
CA PHE A 84 2.21 7.57 4.90
C PHE A 84 3.70 7.71 5.29
N GLN A 85 4.34 8.74 4.78
CA GLN A 85 5.75 9.04 5.04
C GLN A 85 5.95 9.49 6.49
N ILE A 86 5.02 10.30 7.00
CA ILE A 86 4.95 10.76 8.39
C ILE A 86 3.85 9.95 9.07
N ASP A 87 4.13 9.45 10.25
CA ASP A 87 3.22 8.55 10.98
C ASP A 87 2.07 9.34 11.59
N ASP A 88 2.36 10.25 12.51
CA ASP A 88 1.39 11.11 13.18
C ASP A 88 1.90 12.57 13.17
N ASN A 89 1.01 13.53 13.13
CA ASN A 89 1.32 14.96 13.23
C ASN A 89 0.96 15.54 14.61
N ASP A 90 0.48 14.71 15.54
CA ASP A 90 0.16 15.04 16.94
C ASP A 90 -0.85 16.22 17.10
N ASP A 91 -1.68 16.48 16.07
CA ASP A 91 -2.65 17.60 16.13
C ASP A 91 -4.01 17.20 16.74
N GLY A 92 -4.21 15.89 17.03
CA GLY A 92 -5.46 15.34 17.55
C GLY A 92 -6.61 15.36 16.55
N GLY A 93 -6.38 15.77 15.30
CA GLY A 93 -7.35 15.80 14.22
C GLY A 93 -7.45 14.48 13.47
N ALA A 94 -8.46 14.38 12.62
CA ALA A 94 -8.59 13.22 11.73
C ALA A 94 -7.96 13.53 10.37
N ASP A 95 -6.97 12.75 9.96
CA ASP A 95 -6.25 12.90 8.71
C ASP A 95 -6.12 11.55 8.01
N TYR A 96 -7.19 11.05 7.38
CA TYR A 96 -7.08 9.76 6.72
C TYR A 96 -7.80 9.66 5.39
N LEU A 97 -7.25 8.83 4.50
CA LEU A 97 -7.88 8.38 3.28
C LEU A 97 -8.58 7.05 3.49
N LYS A 98 -9.74 6.92 2.86
CA LYS A 98 -10.46 5.65 2.76
C LYS A 98 -10.25 5.04 1.39
N PHE A 99 -9.99 3.74 1.37
CA PHE A 99 -9.85 2.95 0.15
C PHE A 99 -10.87 1.83 0.12
N TYR A 100 -11.21 1.38 -1.08
CA TYR A 100 -11.98 0.15 -1.24
C TYR A 100 -11.12 -1.06 -0.88
N SER A 101 -11.69 -1.98 -0.14
CA SER A 101 -11.00 -3.21 0.30
C SER A 101 -11.02 -4.30 -0.79
N GLY A 102 -10.20 -5.34 -0.60
CA GLY A 102 -10.13 -6.47 -1.52
C GLY A 102 -11.40 -7.33 -1.55
N ASN A 103 -12.26 -7.22 -0.54
CA ASN A 103 -13.55 -7.92 -0.46
C ASN A 103 -14.76 -6.99 -0.71
N TYR A 104 -14.53 -5.77 -1.22
CA TYR A 104 -15.62 -4.86 -1.54
C TYR A 104 -16.58 -5.49 -2.56
N ALA A 105 -17.89 -5.26 -2.42
CA ALA A 105 -18.92 -5.91 -3.25
C ALA A 105 -18.70 -5.69 -4.76
N THR A 106 -18.35 -4.44 -5.16
CA THR A 106 -18.07 -4.10 -6.56
C THR A 106 -16.62 -4.48 -6.91
N ALA A 107 -16.44 -5.58 -7.61
CA ALA A 107 -15.09 -6.11 -7.94
C ALA A 107 -14.20 -5.11 -8.69
N SER A 108 -14.78 -4.27 -9.58
CA SER A 108 -14.03 -3.25 -10.31
C SER A 108 -13.50 -2.09 -9.46
N ALA A 109 -13.84 -2.02 -8.17
CA ALA A 109 -13.31 -1.03 -7.24
C ALA A 109 -12.18 -1.58 -6.35
N ARG A 110 -11.96 -2.90 -6.36
CA ARG A 110 -10.96 -3.56 -5.51
C ARG A 110 -9.53 -3.19 -5.89
N PRO A 111 -8.59 -3.24 -4.95
CA PRO A 111 -7.16 -3.12 -5.26
C PRO A 111 -6.73 -4.11 -6.34
N THR A 112 -5.81 -3.68 -7.21
CA THR A 112 -5.32 -4.53 -8.30
C THR A 112 -3.79 -4.52 -8.30
N LEU A 113 -3.19 -5.71 -8.31
CA LEU A 113 -1.79 -5.93 -8.63
C LEU A 113 -1.69 -6.49 -10.05
N VAL A 114 -0.87 -5.87 -10.89
CA VAL A 114 -0.57 -6.35 -12.24
C VAL A 114 0.88 -6.81 -12.27
N ILE A 115 1.10 -8.03 -12.70
CA ILE A 115 2.44 -8.62 -12.85
C ILE A 115 2.57 -9.09 -14.30
N GLU A 116 3.57 -8.57 -15.01
CA GLU A 116 3.98 -9.03 -16.32
C GLU A 116 5.23 -9.90 -16.16
N TYR A 117 5.23 -11.08 -16.77
CA TYR A 117 6.35 -12.00 -16.70
C TYR A 117 6.52 -12.76 -18.02
N TYR A 118 7.73 -13.21 -18.28
CA TYR A 118 8.03 -14.05 -19.42
C TYR A 118 8.26 -15.48 -18.91
N VAL A 119 7.69 -16.44 -19.63
CA VAL A 119 8.01 -17.86 -19.46
C VAL A 119 9.10 -18.17 -20.48
N PRO A 120 10.27 -18.65 -20.05
CA PRO A 120 11.36 -19.02 -20.95
C PRO A 120 11.02 -20.24 -21.81
#